data_635666fafede1ca49d2fa4db52e1a7ba
#
_entry.id   635666fafede1ca49d2fa4db52e1a7ba
#
_cell.length_a   1.000
_cell.length_b   1.000
_cell.length_c   1.000
_cell.angle_alpha   90.00
_cell.angle_beta   90.00
_cell.angle_gamma   90.00
#
_symmetry.space_group_name_H-M   'P 1'
#
loop_
_entity.id
_entity.type
_entity.pdbx_description
1 polymer ?
#
loop_
_entity_poly.entity_id
_entity_poly.type
_entity_poly.pdbx_seq_one_letter_code
_entity_poly.pdbx_strand_id
1 'polypeptide(L)'
;GEVALEQFHITRLINPAFNIRVGHMIVPVGLTNTHHEPTFFFGTSRPEGETTILPSTWHETGLAFFGSFGKGHASFDYQAMVVTGLNANGFDRNTWIAGGKQGFFEEDNFTSPAYVARLDYKGVPGLRVGASFYYCVNAGSNSDKAATYSKIGSIPVRIYTADAQYINKYVTARGNIVYGNLGNSAALSGKNT
;
A
#
# COMPACT_ATOMS: atom_id res chain seq x y z
N GLY A 1 -19.61 12.82 16.16
CA GLY A 1 -19.43 12.17 14.88
C GLY A 1 -18.20 12.72 14.21
N GLU A 2 -17.35 11.85 13.68
CA GLU A 2 -16.14 12.19 12.95
C GLU A 2 -16.43 12.01 11.46
N VAL A 3 -15.95 12.92 10.62
CA VAL A 3 -16.02 12.81 9.17
C VAL A 3 -14.60 12.59 8.68
N ALA A 4 -14.31 11.39 8.16
CA ALA A 4 -13.02 11.06 7.59
C ALA A 4 -13.10 11.04 6.06
N LEU A 5 -12.12 11.64 5.39
CA LEU A 5 -12.01 11.63 3.94
C LEU A 5 -11.18 10.43 3.52
N GLU A 6 -11.78 9.45 2.83
CA GLU A 6 -11.05 8.26 2.36
C GLU A 6 -10.28 8.50 1.07
N GLN A 7 -10.89 9.19 0.11
CA GLN A 7 -10.24 9.47 -1.17
C GLN A 7 -10.64 10.83 -1.70
N PHE A 8 -9.66 11.58 -2.16
CA PHE A 8 -9.85 12.82 -2.91
C PHE A 8 -8.72 12.98 -3.91
N HIS A 9 -9.04 12.84 -5.20
CA HIS A 9 -8.01 12.91 -6.23
C HIS A 9 -8.55 13.48 -7.55
N ILE A 10 -7.64 14.03 -8.34
CA ILE A 10 -7.87 14.44 -9.72
C ILE A 10 -7.17 13.47 -10.64
N THR A 11 -7.86 12.96 -11.64
CA THR A 11 -7.32 12.03 -12.64
C THR A 11 -7.38 12.65 -14.02
N ARG A 12 -6.25 12.65 -14.74
CA ARG A 12 -6.18 12.96 -16.17
C ARG A 12 -5.97 11.66 -16.95
N LEU A 13 -6.97 11.30 -17.71
CA LEU A 13 -6.91 10.20 -18.68
C LEU A 13 -6.26 10.71 -19.97
N ILE A 14 -5.14 10.13 -20.36
CA ILE A 14 -4.36 10.51 -21.55
C ILE A 14 -4.56 9.47 -22.66
N ASN A 15 -4.31 8.21 -22.34
CA ASN A 15 -4.54 7.07 -23.21
C ASN A 15 -4.66 5.77 -22.38
N PRO A 16 -5.08 4.64 -22.97
CA PRO A 16 -5.22 3.40 -22.21
C PRO A 16 -3.94 2.92 -21.50
N ALA A 17 -2.78 3.23 -22.07
CA ALA A 17 -1.50 2.78 -21.51
C ALA A 17 -0.89 3.74 -20.50
N PHE A 18 -1.33 5.01 -20.46
CA PHE A 18 -0.73 6.00 -19.57
C PHE A 18 -1.74 7.05 -19.10
N ASN A 19 -1.93 7.13 -17.79
CA ASN A 19 -2.80 8.09 -17.12
C ASN A 19 -2.12 8.59 -15.86
N ILE A 20 -2.54 9.75 -15.38
CA ILE A 20 -1.97 10.42 -14.20
C ILE A 20 -3.07 10.69 -13.19
N ARG A 21 -2.79 10.48 -11.91
CA ARG A 21 -3.66 10.81 -10.78
C ARG A 21 -2.87 11.51 -9.69
N VAL A 22 -3.45 12.55 -9.10
CA VAL A 22 -2.86 13.34 -8.01
C VAL A 22 -3.91 13.49 -6.91
N GLY A 23 -3.50 13.33 -5.67
CA GLY A 23 -4.33 13.51 -4.49
C GLY A 23 -4.18 12.40 -3.46
N HIS A 24 -5.22 12.23 -2.65
CA HIS A 24 -5.31 11.19 -1.62
C HIS A 24 -5.90 9.92 -2.22
N MET A 25 -5.14 8.82 -2.21
CA MET A 25 -5.44 7.62 -3.01
C MET A 25 -5.13 6.35 -2.24
N ILE A 26 -5.83 5.28 -2.57
CA ILE A 26 -5.53 3.93 -2.06
C ILE A 26 -4.15 3.49 -2.55
N VAL A 27 -3.35 2.96 -1.63
CA VAL A 27 -2.05 2.32 -1.91
C VAL A 27 -2.29 0.91 -2.44
N PRO A 28 -1.89 0.56 -3.68
CA PRO A 28 -2.24 -0.70 -4.33
C PRO A 28 -1.34 -1.87 -3.89
N VAL A 29 -1.20 -2.08 -2.59
CA VAL A 29 -0.40 -3.14 -1.98
C VAL A 29 -1.32 -4.20 -1.38
N GLY A 30 -1.08 -5.46 -1.72
CA GLY A 30 -1.93 -6.58 -1.32
C GLY A 30 -3.16 -6.78 -2.20
N LEU A 31 -3.90 -7.85 -1.92
CA LEU A 31 -5.07 -8.25 -2.70
C LEU A 31 -6.31 -7.45 -2.30
N THR A 32 -6.49 -7.18 -1.01
CA THR A 32 -7.75 -6.64 -0.47
C THR A 32 -7.72 -5.14 -0.23
N ASN A 33 -6.56 -4.49 -0.17
CA ASN A 33 -6.52 -3.06 0.13
C ASN A 33 -7.23 -2.21 -0.94
N THR A 34 -7.09 -2.56 -2.21
CA THR A 34 -7.80 -1.88 -3.33
C THR A 34 -9.30 -2.19 -3.38
N HIS A 35 -9.75 -3.22 -2.66
CA HIS A 35 -11.13 -3.69 -2.59
C HIS A 35 -11.50 -3.91 -1.12
N HIS A 36 -11.31 -2.89 -0.30
CA HIS A 36 -11.42 -2.98 1.16
C HIS A 36 -12.86 -3.03 1.71
N GLU A 37 -13.85 -2.97 0.84
CA GLU A 37 -15.25 -3.11 1.23
C GLU A 37 -15.56 -4.55 1.69
N PRO A 38 -16.32 -4.73 2.78
CA PRO A 38 -16.66 -6.05 3.31
C PRO A 38 -17.34 -7.00 2.31
N THR A 39 -18.02 -6.46 1.32
CA THR A 39 -18.68 -7.22 0.25
C THR A 39 -17.72 -7.98 -0.66
N PHE A 40 -16.44 -7.62 -0.65
CA PHE A 40 -15.39 -8.28 -1.45
C PHE A 40 -14.60 -9.34 -0.65
N PHE A 41 -14.87 -9.52 0.64
CA PHE A 41 -14.22 -10.54 1.45
C PHE A 41 -14.89 -11.91 1.28
N PHE A 42 -14.10 -12.98 1.48
CA PHE A 42 -14.68 -14.34 1.55
C PHE A 42 -15.36 -14.64 2.87
N GLY A 43 -14.97 -13.94 3.93
CA GLY A 43 -15.46 -14.10 5.28
C GLY A 43 -15.98 -12.78 5.83
N THR A 44 -16.27 -12.77 7.11
CA THR A 44 -16.73 -11.58 7.84
C THR A 44 -15.61 -10.57 8.13
N SER A 45 -14.36 -10.97 7.92
CA SER A 45 -13.17 -10.17 8.20
C SER A 45 -12.16 -10.21 7.04
N ARG A 46 -11.24 -9.27 7.03
CA ARG A 46 -10.10 -9.24 6.09
C ARG A 46 -9.17 -10.44 6.34
N PRO A 47 -8.42 -10.90 5.32
CA PRO A 47 -7.39 -11.92 5.51
C PRO A 47 -6.37 -11.47 6.56
N GLU A 48 -6.11 -12.35 7.55
CA GLU A 48 -5.23 -12.05 8.70
C GLU A 48 -3.82 -11.63 8.26
N GLY A 49 -3.26 -12.26 7.23
CA GLY A 49 -1.92 -11.91 6.72
C GLY A 49 -1.82 -10.47 6.22
N GLU A 50 -2.88 -9.93 5.59
CA GLU A 50 -2.89 -8.53 5.19
C GLU A 50 -3.10 -7.59 6.37
N THR A 51 -3.99 -7.89 7.30
CA THR A 51 -4.24 -7.03 8.47
C THR A 51 -3.08 -6.99 9.46
N THR A 52 -2.23 -8.01 9.46
CA THR A 52 -1.05 -8.08 10.34
C THR A 52 0.12 -7.29 9.77
N ILE A 53 0.33 -7.32 8.44
CA ILE A 53 1.51 -6.72 7.80
C ILE A 53 1.18 -5.37 7.16
N LEU A 54 -0.02 -5.21 6.59
CA LEU A 54 -0.41 -3.99 5.90
C LEU A 54 -1.27 -3.09 6.79
N PRO A 55 -1.13 -1.75 6.71
CA PRO A 55 -2.11 -0.84 7.27
C PRO A 55 -3.50 -1.12 6.69
N SER A 56 -4.50 -1.19 7.56
CA SER A 56 -5.89 -1.39 7.15
C SER A 56 -6.43 -0.15 6.45
N THR A 57 -7.16 -0.30 5.34
CA THR A 57 -7.69 0.82 4.54
C THR A 57 -6.59 1.84 4.28
N TRP A 58 -5.55 1.37 3.60
CA TRP A 58 -4.32 2.15 3.43
C TRP A 58 -4.44 3.10 2.24
N HIS A 59 -4.46 4.37 2.51
CA HIS A 59 -4.39 5.45 1.51
C HIS A 59 -3.34 6.47 1.94
N GLU A 60 -2.76 7.14 0.95
CA GLU A 60 -1.71 8.15 1.11
C GLU A 60 -1.88 9.25 0.06
N THR A 61 -1.32 10.41 0.33
CA THR A 61 -1.33 11.56 -0.59
C THR A 61 -0.13 11.48 -1.53
N GLY A 62 -0.34 11.74 -2.84
CA GLY A 62 0.76 11.75 -3.79
C GLY A 62 0.37 11.76 -5.25
N LEU A 63 1.26 11.21 -6.07
CA LEU A 63 1.17 11.13 -7.53
C LEU A 63 1.18 9.67 -7.96
N ALA A 64 0.27 9.29 -8.85
CA ALA A 64 0.19 7.97 -9.44
C ALA A 64 0.21 8.02 -10.97
N PHE A 65 0.90 7.07 -11.57
CA PHE A 65 0.88 6.74 -12.98
C PHE A 65 0.27 5.35 -13.14
N PHE A 66 -0.65 5.18 -14.06
CA PHE A 66 -1.32 3.89 -14.24
C PHE A 66 -1.81 3.71 -15.67
N GLY A 67 -2.01 2.47 -16.06
CA GLY A 67 -2.53 2.12 -17.38
C GLY A 67 -2.56 0.63 -17.61
N SER A 68 -2.95 0.28 -18.84
CA SER A 68 -3.00 -1.10 -19.33
C SER A 68 -2.18 -1.22 -20.61
N PHE A 69 -1.46 -2.31 -20.76
CA PHE A 69 -0.68 -2.59 -21.97
C PHE A 69 -0.74 -4.07 -22.35
N GLY A 70 -0.32 -4.35 -23.57
CA GLY A 70 -0.40 -5.69 -24.12
C GLY A 70 -1.76 -6.00 -24.76
N LYS A 71 -1.93 -7.20 -25.28
CA LYS A 71 -3.16 -7.69 -25.94
C LYS A 71 -3.31 -9.20 -25.77
N GLY A 72 -4.56 -9.68 -25.74
CA GLY A 72 -4.87 -11.11 -25.64
C GLY A 72 -4.26 -11.75 -24.40
N HIS A 73 -3.50 -12.81 -24.58
CA HIS A 73 -2.84 -13.52 -23.46
C HIS A 73 -1.70 -12.74 -22.80
N ALA A 74 -1.20 -11.67 -23.41
CA ALA A 74 -0.17 -10.79 -22.84
C ALA A 74 -0.78 -9.44 -22.40
N SER A 75 -1.85 -9.45 -21.63
CA SER A 75 -2.55 -8.27 -21.11
C SER A 75 -2.16 -7.99 -19.67
N PHE A 76 -1.76 -6.74 -19.39
CA PHE A 76 -1.28 -6.28 -18.09
C PHE A 76 -1.88 -4.94 -17.71
N ASP A 77 -2.13 -4.74 -16.39
CA ASP A 77 -2.33 -3.43 -15.79
C ASP A 77 -1.14 -3.09 -14.91
N TYR A 78 -0.79 -1.81 -14.84
CA TYR A 78 0.23 -1.34 -13.91
C TYR A 78 -0.21 -0.09 -13.17
N GLN A 79 0.37 0.09 -11.98
CA GLN A 79 0.29 1.32 -11.22
C GLN A 79 1.63 1.58 -10.54
N ALA A 80 2.16 2.80 -10.68
CA ALA A 80 3.36 3.27 -9.99
C ALA A 80 3.02 4.58 -9.27
N MET A 81 3.46 4.73 -8.01
CA MET A 81 3.13 5.90 -7.19
C MET A 81 4.35 6.42 -6.44
N VAL A 82 4.35 7.73 -6.23
CA VAL A 82 5.15 8.40 -5.22
C VAL A 82 4.20 9.06 -4.25
N VAL A 83 4.22 8.64 -3.00
CA VAL A 83 3.24 9.03 -1.99
C VAL A 83 3.92 9.44 -0.69
N THR A 84 3.19 10.02 0.24
CA THR A 84 3.63 10.21 1.63
C THR A 84 4.16 8.89 2.19
N GLY A 85 5.31 8.93 2.84
CA GLY A 85 5.89 7.75 3.48
C GLY A 85 5.27 7.51 4.85
N LEU A 86 5.40 6.30 5.37
CA LEU A 86 4.96 5.99 6.73
C LEU A 86 5.68 6.84 7.76
N ASN A 87 5.00 7.13 8.88
CA ASN A 87 5.51 7.86 10.04
C ASN A 87 5.85 6.88 11.17
N ALA A 88 7.12 6.87 11.62
CA ALA A 88 7.60 5.94 12.64
C ALA A 88 6.96 6.14 14.04
N ASN A 89 6.31 7.27 14.31
CA ASN A 89 5.59 7.47 15.57
C ASN A 89 4.46 6.45 15.78
N GLY A 90 3.86 5.98 14.71
CA GLY A 90 2.78 5.00 14.76
C GLY A 90 3.26 3.54 14.78
N PHE A 91 4.58 3.27 14.81
CA PHE A 91 5.10 1.91 14.83
C PHE A 91 5.13 1.38 16.27
N ASP A 92 4.57 0.19 16.47
CA ASP A 92 4.61 -0.51 17.74
C ASP A 92 4.77 -2.03 17.57
N ARG A 93 4.94 -2.76 18.70
CA ARG A 93 5.17 -4.22 18.67
C ARG A 93 3.91 -5.02 18.29
N ASN A 94 2.73 -4.49 18.56
CA ASN A 94 1.47 -5.22 18.37
C ASN A 94 0.91 -5.02 16.97
N THR A 95 1.06 -3.79 16.44
CA THR A 95 0.47 -3.37 15.16
C THR A 95 1.51 -3.14 14.07
N TRP A 96 2.78 -3.39 14.38
CA TRP A 96 3.93 -3.23 13.50
C TRP A 96 3.96 -1.81 12.89
N ILE A 97 3.70 -1.66 11.57
CA ILE A 97 3.70 -0.37 10.88
C ILE A 97 2.30 0.23 10.70
N ALA A 98 1.24 -0.47 11.13
CA ALA A 98 -0.13 -0.11 10.78
C ALA A 98 -0.56 1.29 11.24
N GLY A 99 -0.10 1.72 12.41
CA GLY A 99 -0.35 3.07 12.92
C GLY A 99 0.49 4.17 12.26
N GLY A 100 1.44 3.81 11.39
CA GLY A 100 2.31 4.78 10.72
C GLY A 100 1.76 5.39 9.45
N LYS A 101 0.58 4.98 8.97
CA LYS A 101 -0.07 5.58 7.80
C LYS A 101 -0.43 7.05 8.06
N GLN A 102 -0.27 7.90 7.04
CA GLN A 102 -0.60 9.33 7.11
C GLN A 102 -1.93 9.62 6.37
N GLY A 103 -2.84 8.66 6.39
CA GLY A 103 -4.05 8.63 5.57
C GLY A 103 -5.24 9.45 6.08
N PHE A 104 -5.05 10.45 6.95
CA PHE A 104 -6.17 11.24 7.47
C PHE A 104 -6.35 12.60 6.81
N PHE A 105 -5.46 12.97 5.89
CA PHE A 105 -5.49 14.26 5.18
C PHE A 105 -5.44 15.49 6.11
N GLU A 106 -4.94 15.33 7.34
CA GLU A 106 -4.82 16.41 8.33
C GLU A 106 -3.43 17.03 8.30
N GLU A 107 -2.38 16.19 8.41
CA GLU A 107 -0.98 16.59 8.35
C GLU A 107 -0.17 15.55 7.57
N ASP A 108 0.04 15.77 6.29
CA ASP A 108 0.86 14.91 5.45
C ASP A 108 2.33 15.36 5.46
N ASN A 109 3.21 14.56 6.05
CA ASN A 109 4.64 14.82 6.03
C ASN A 109 5.31 14.10 4.85
N PHE A 110 5.81 14.86 3.89
CA PHE A 110 6.46 14.38 2.66
C PHE A 110 8.00 14.44 2.72
N THR A 111 8.59 14.51 3.92
CA THR A 111 10.05 14.61 4.09
C THR A 111 10.77 13.39 3.54
N SER A 112 10.19 12.20 3.73
CA SER A 112 10.68 10.95 3.16
C SER A 112 9.54 10.25 2.43
N PRO A 113 9.49 10.36 1.09
CA PRO A 113 8.43 9.74 0.29
C PRO A 113 8.52 8.22 0.30
N ALA A 114 7.42 7.60 -0.08
CA ALA A 114 7.37 6.19 -0.41
C ALA A 114 7.12 5.96 -1.90
N TYR A 115 7.71 4.90 -2.40
CA TYR A 115 7.57 4.44 -3.78
C TYR A 115 6.74 3.16 -3.78
N VAL A 116 5.74 3.11 -4.64
CA VAL A 116 4.82 1.98 -4.77
C VAL A 116 4.77 1.56 -6.23
N ALA A 117 4.79 0.26 -6.46
CA ALA A 117 4.56 -0.31 -7.78
C ALA A 117 3.66 -1.55 -7.67
N ARG A 118 2.76 -1.71 -8.62
CA ARG A 118 1.92 -2.90 -8.81
C ARG A 118 1.85 -3.26 -10.27
N LEU A 119 1.89 -4.56 -10.55
CA LEU A 119 1.68 -5.12 -11.88
C LEU A 119 0.67 -6.28 -11.76
N ASP A 120 -0.35 -6.27 -12.60
CA ASP A 120 -1.37 -7.30 -12.67
C ASP A 120 -1.41 -7.92 -14.07
N TYR A 121 -1.27 -9.23 -14.16
CA TYR A 121 -1.51 -10.02 -15.36
C TYR A 121 -3.00 -10.40 -15.46
N LYS A 122 -3.59 -10.20 -16.65
CA LYS A 122 -5.01 -10.48 -16.94
C LYS A 122 -5.22 -11.20 -18.26
N GLY A 123 -4.21 -11.88 -18.79
CA GLY A 123 -4.22 -12.49 -20.12
C GLY A 123 -5.09 -13.76 -20.23
N VAL A 124 -5.58 -14.31 -19.13
CA VAL A 124 -6.47 -15.48 -19.10
C VAL A 124 -7.81 -15.07 -18.51
N PRO A 125 -8.95 -15.36 -19.19
CA PRO A 125 -10.26 -15.05 -18.65
C PRO A 125 -10.49 -15.63 -17.25
N GLY A 126 -10.93 -14.79 -16.34
CA GLY A 126 -11.16 -15.15 -14.93
C GLY A 126 -9.91 -15.21 -14.06
N LEU A 127 -8.70 -15.19 -14.62
CA LEU A 127 -7.44 -15.20 -13.88
C LEU A 127 -6.84 -13.78 -13.79
N ARG A 128 -6.51 -13.36 -12.58
CA ARG A 128 -5.67 -12.21 -12.30
C ARG A 128 -4.50 -12.65 -11.40
N VAL A 129 -3.29 -12.32 -11.76
CA VAL A 129 -2.09 -12.55 -10.94
C VAL A 129 -1.41 -11.21 -10.76
N GLY A 130 -1.24 -10.80 -9.52
CA GLY A 130 -0.67 -9.50 -9.15
C GLY A 130 0.60 -9.63 -8.33
N ALA A 131 1.47 -8.66 -8.49
CA ALA A 131 2.60 -8.44 -7.60
C ALA A 131 2.68 -6.95 -7.25
N SER A 132 3.00 -6.63 -6.00
CA SER A 132 3.22 -5.25 -5.59
C SER A 132 4.41 -5.08 -4.66
N PHE A 133 4.93 -3.87 -4.66
CA PHE A 133 6.08 -3.45 -3.90
C PHE A 133 5.81 -2.08 -3.28
N TYR A 134 6.20 -1.92 -2.02
CA TYR A 134 6.21 -0.64 -1.30
C TYR A 134 7.57 -0.42 -0.66
N TYR A 135 8.09 0.80 -0.79
CA TYR A 135 9.34 1.21 -0.18
C TYR A 135 9.23 2.63 0.38
N CYS A 136 9.24 2.75 1.71
CA CYS A 136 9.44 4.01 2.41
C CYS A 136 10.93 4.13 2.77
N VAL A 137 11.57 5.21 2.35
CA VAL A 137 13.03 5.40 2.49
C VAL A 137 13.43 5.56 3.96
N ASN A 138 12.70 6.38 4.71
CA ASN A 138 12.97 6.63 6.12
C ASN A 138 11.72 7.13 6.86
N ALA A 139 11.00 6.22 7.48
CA ALA A 139 9.79 6.55 8.25
C ALA A 139 10.08 7.47 9.46
N GLY A 140 11.31 7.46 9.98
CA GLY A 140 11.72 8.34 11.08
C GLY A 140 11.77 9.82 10.68
N SER A 141 12.05 10.14 9.42
CA SER A 141 12.10 11.52 8.94
C SER A 141 10.71 12.15 8.78
N ASN A 142 9.66 11.34 8.68
CA ASN A 142 8.26 11.81 8.59
C ASN A 142 7.64 12.07 9.98
N SER A 143 8.39 11.87 11.05
CA SER A 143 7.96 12.06 12.43
C SER A 143 8.22 13.50 12.91
N ASP A 144 7.38 14.02 13.80
CA ASP A 144 7.66 15.21 14.60
C ASP A 144 8.88 15.01 15.52
N LYS A 145 9.23 13.75 15.84
CA LYS A 145 10.42 13.33 16.59
C LYS A 145 11.61 12.95 15.69
N ALA A 146 11.69 13.47 14.47
CA ALA A 146 12.73 13.13 13.49
C ALA A 146 14.15 13.28 14.06
N ALA A 147 14.44 14.32 14.86
CA ALA A 147 15.72 14.51 15.54
C ALA A 147 16.06 13.36 16.53
N THR A 148 15.05 12.73 17.11
CA THR A 148 15.22 11.56 17.98
C THR A 148 15.51 10.29 17.15
N TYR A 149 14.76 10.11 16.08
CA TYR A 149 14.96 8.95 15.17
C TYR A 149 16.27 9.02 14.40
N SER A 150 16.75 10.23 14.05
CA SER A 150 18.05 10.38 13.36
C SER A 150 19.23 9.77 14.13
N LYS A 151 19.14 9.70 15.47
CA LYS A 151 20.17 9.10 16.32
C LYS A 151 20.27 7.58 16.20
N ILE A 152 19.23 6.92 15.67
CA ILE A 152 19.22 5.47 15.43
C ILE A 152 19.41 5.11 13.96
N GLY A 153 19.54 6.13 13.09
CA GLY A 153 19.73 5.96 11.67
C GLY A 153 18.41 5.88 10.88
N SER A 154 18.51 5.50 9.63
CA SER A 154 17.35 5.38 8.74
C SER A 154 16.44 4.21 9.17
N ILE A 155 15.12 4.42 9.06
CA ILE A 155 14.08 3.44 9.36
C ILE A 155 13.33 3.11 8.06
N PRO A 156 13.95 2.32 7.16
CA PRO A 156 13.30 1.95 5.91
C PRO A 156 12.25 0.85 6.14
N VAL A 157 11.14 0.97 5.40
CA VAL A 157 10.08 -0.06 5.34
C VAL A 157 10.01 -0.60 3.93
N ARG A 158 10.05 -1.91 3.79
CA ARG A 158 9.91 -2.62 2.51
C ARG A 158 8.81 -3.66 2.62
N ILE A 159 7.88 -3.66 1.66
CA ILE A 159 6.81 -4.65 1.61
C ILE A 159 6.75 -5.20 0.18
N TYR A 160 6.64 -6.51 0.08
CA TYR A 160 6.46 -7.23 -1.17
C TYR A 160 5.22 -8.09 -1.06
N THR A 161 4.39 -8.09 -2.09
CA THR A 161 3.22 -8.96 -2.14
C THR A 161 3.13 -9.67 -3.48
N ALA A 162 2.61 -10.88 -3.43
CA ALA A 162 2.15 -11.59 -4.63
C ALA A 162 0.75 -12.12 -4.35
N ASP A 163 -0.15 -11.96 -5.30
CA ASP A 163 -1.54 -12.38 -5.16
C ASP A 163 -2.07 -13.00 -6.45
N ALA A 164 -3.06 -13.86 -6.31
CA ALA A 164 -3.76 -14.46 -7.42
C ALA A 164 -5.25 -14.56 -7.12
N GLN A 165 -6.06 -14.34 -8.14
CA GLN A 165 -7.50 -14.52 -8.09
C GLN A 165 -7.96 -15.27 -9.35
N TYR A 166 -8.78 -16.29 -9.16
CA TYR A 166 -9.44 -16.99 -10.25
C TYR A 166 -10.95 -17.02 -10.01
N ILE A 167 -11.72 -16.55 -10.96
CA ILE A 167 -13.18 -16.51 -10.90
C ILE A 167 -13.76 -17.12 -12.17
N ASN A 168 -14.58 -18.13 -12.00
CA ASN A 168 -15.43 -18.66 -13.06
C ASN A 168 -16.85 -18.93 -12.51
N LYS A 169 -17.74 -19.48 -13.34
CA LYS A 169 -19.13 -19.75 -12.95
C LYS A 169 -19.30 -20.79 -11.84
N TYR A 170 -18.26 -21.56 -11.53
CA TYR A 170 -18.32 -22.65 -10.53
C TYR A 170 -17.44 -22.41 -9.32
N VAL A 171 -16.31 -21.70 -9.51
CA VAL A 171 -15.27 -21.56 -8.48
C VAL A 171 -14.79 -20.12 -8.43
N THR A 172 -14.65 -19.62 -7.20
CA THR A 172 -13.88 -18.42 -6.90
C THR A 172 -12.75 -18.81 -5.95
N ALA A 173 -11.50 -18.61 -6.38
CA ALA A 173 -10.33 -18.87 -5.56
C ALA A 173 -9.48 -17.59 -5.47
N ARG A 174 -8.93 -17.32 -4.30
CA ARG A 174 -8.01 -16.20 -4.05
C ARG A 174 -6.91 -16.65 -3.12
N GLY A 175 -5.72 -16.11 -3.31
CA GLY A 175 -4.58 -16.32 -2.43
C GLY A 175 -3.61 -15.16 -2.53
N ASN A 176 -2.92 -14.88 -1.43
CA ASN A 176 -1.88 -13.86 -1.39
C ASN A 176 -0.76 -14.27 -0.44
N ILE A 177 0.42 -13.73 -0.72
CA ILE A 177 1.62 -13.80 0.11
C ILE A 177 2.07 -12.37 0.34
N VAL A 178 2.37 -12.04 1.60
CA VAL A 178 2.86 -10.72 2.00
C VAL A 178 4.14 -10.90 2.81
N TYR A 179 5.17 -10.16 2.44
CA TYR A 179 6.43 -10.11 3.16
C TYR A 179 6.76 -8.65 3.51
N GLY A 180 7.02 -8.38 4.80
CA GLY A 180 7.39 -7.05 5.29
C GLY A 180 8.76 -7.07 5.98
N ASN A 181 9.55 -6.01 5.76
CA ASN A 181 10.83 -5.77 6.41
C ASN A 181 10.90 -4.35 6.95
N LEU A 182 11.20 -4.22 8.22
CA LEU A 182 11.42 -2.95 8.92
C LEU A 182 12.89 -2.84 9.31
N GLY A 183 13.59 -1.88 8.73
CA GLY A 183 14.99 -1.61 9.08
C GLY A 183 15.13 -0.97 10.45
N ASN A 184 16.25 -1.25 11.13
CA ASN A 184 16.58 -0.75 12.47
C ASN A 184 15.52 -1.03 13.56
N SER A 185 14.73 -2.10 13.40
CA SER A 185 13.66 -2.50 14.31
C SER A 185 14.16 -2.76 15.74
N ALA A 186 15.36 -3.30 15.91
CA ALA A 186 15.99 -3.51 17.23
C ALA A 186 16.23 -2.19 17.96
N ALA A 187 16.74 -1.17 17.27
CA ALA A 187 16.98 0.16 17.85
C ALA A 187 15.66 0.91 18.16
N LEU A 188 14.61 0.69 17.37
CA LEU A 188 13.27 1.19 17.66
C LEU A 188 12.70 0.55 18.93
N SER A 189 12.87 -0.76 19.09
CA SER A 189 12.36 -1.51 20.24
C SER A 189 13.04 -1.12 21.55
N GLY A 190 14.32 -0.71 21.53
CA GLY A 190 15.05 -0.25 22.69
C GLY A 190 14.69 1.16 23.18
N LYS A 191 13.91 1.93 22.39
CA LYS A 191 13.47 3.29 22.77
C LYS A 191 12.05 3.35 23.33
N ASN A 192 11.26 2.29 23.18
CA ASN A 192 9.89 2.19 23.68
C ASN A 192 9.81 1.42 25.01
N THR A 193 10.92 1.24 25.68
CA THR A 193 11.06 0.84 27.09
C THR A 193 11.58 2.05 27.88
#